data_da3378468f074dd7997733cff5c15dd9
#
_entry.id   da3378468f074dd7997733cff5c15dd9
#
_cell.length_a   1.000
_cell.length_b   1.000
_cell.length_c   1.000
_cell.angle_alpha   90.00
_cell.angle_beta   90.00
_cell.angle_gamma   90.00
#
_symmetry.space_group_name_H-M   'P 1'
#
loop_
_entity.id
_entity.type
_entity.pdbx_description
1 polymer ?
#
loop_
_entity_poly.entity_id
_entity_poly.type
_entity_poly.pdbx_seq_one_letter_code
_entity_poly.pdbx_strand_id
1 'polypeptide(L)'
;MLTVKKLADLLGLSPEVIRHYTHMGILKPVVNSGNNYKYYDEQDLLYLANIRVNRSLGLSLPQAQDFQSGSVQDQRNLLAERSQQLSAEIEKLQKLQKRLTEVETFLAQAEMCTMEGVVKDVRRDPIHSVYTYGLKKPHTDQLAIVQQWSKLFPFVHFSVKIPKEELNDPNFGGPYSVELGLGIVHKYLEEFHLQSTPPVETIPE
;
A
#
# COMPACT_ATOMS: atom_id res chain seq x y z
N MET A 1 44.55 -6.74 2.01
CA MET A 1 44.07 -5.52 1.40
C MET A 1 43.26 -5.85 0.13
N LEU A 2 42.02 -5.42 0.04
CA LEU A 2 41.08 -5.71 -1.03
C LEU A 2 40.86 -4.46 -1.89
N THR A 3 40.77 -4.63 -3.21
CA THR A 3 40.31 -3.55 -4.10
C THR A 3 38.80 -3.42 -4.04
N VAL A 4 38.24 -2.30 -4.48
CA VAL A 4 36.78 -2.09 -4.61
C VAL A 4 36.11 -3.26 -5.32
N LYS A 5 36.68 -3.70 -6.47
CA LYS A 5 36.13 -4.82 -7.26
C LYS A 5 36.14 -6.12 -6.48
N LYS A 6 37.28 -6.49 -5.84
CA LYS A 6 37.39 -7.73 -5.10
C LYS A 6 36.47 -7.76 -3.87
N LEU A 7 36.32 -6.63 -3.18
CA LEU A 7 35.37 -6.49 -2.06
C LEU A 7 33.91 -6.65 -2.54
N ALA A 8 33.58 -6.03 -3.66
CA ALA A 8 32.26 -6.15 -4.27
C ALA A 8 31.95 -7.60 -4.70
N ASP A 9 32.89 -8.24 -5.38
CA ASP A 9 32.74 -9.64 -5.84
C ASP A 9 32.53 -10.61 -4.66
N LEU A 10 33.30 -10.46 -3.56
CA LEU A 10 33.17 -11.30 -2.36
C LEU A 10 31.81 -11.17 -1.68
N LEU A 11 31.21 -9.99 -1.73
CA LEU A 11 29.92 -9.70 -1.10
C LEU A 11 28.73 -9.82 -2.07
N GLY A 12 28.98 -10.11 -3.36
CA GLY A 12 27.95 -10.10 -4.40
C GLY A 12 27.24 -8.75 -4.51
N LEU A 13 28.03 -7.65 -4.43
CA LEU A 13 27.58 -6.27 -4.58
C LEU A 13 28.17 -5.67 -5.84
N SER A 14 27.60 -4.56 -6.30
CA SER A 14 28.27 -3.79 -7.36
C SER A 14 29.38 -2.90 -6.79
N PRO A 15 30.43 -2.60 -7.57
CA PRO A 15 31.48 -1.65 -7.16
C PRO A 15 30.91 -0.26 -6.81
N GLU A 16 29.80 0.14 -7.40
CA GLU A 16 29.10 1.41 -7.13
C GLU A 16 28.59 1.47 -5.69
N VAL A 17 28.05 0.35 -5.19
CA VAL A 17 27.57 0.26 -3.78
C VAL A 17 28.73 0.44 -2.82
N ILE A 18 29.87 -0.16 -3.09
CA ILE A 18 31.09 0.01 -2.25
C ILE A 18 31.55 1.47 -2.27
N ARG A 19 31.58 2.11 -3.46
CA ARG A 19 31.93 3.53 -3.59
C ARG A 19 30.93 4.42 -2.85
N HIS A 20 29.64 4.11 -2.94
CA HIS A 20 28.58 4.83 -2.24
C HIS A 20 28.79 4.74 -0.70
N TYR A 21 29.04 3.56 -0.15
CA TYR A 21 29.28 3.38 1.28
C TYR A 21 30.58 4.08 1.73
N THR A 22 31.59 4.10 0.87
CA THR A 22 32.81 4.88 1.12
C THR A 22 32.52 6.39 1.14
N HIS A 23 31.72 6.88 0.20
CA HIS A 23 31.34 8.29 0.14
C HIS A 23 30.51 8.73 1.37
N MET A 24 29.66 7.85 1.86
CA MET A 24 28.88 8.08 3.09
C MET A 24 29.73 7.98 4.37
N GLY A 25 31.02 7.67 4.27
CA GLY A 25 31.89 7.51 5.44
C GLY A 25 31.67 6.22 6.24
N ILE A 26 30.88 5.30 5.71
CA ILE A 26 30.61 3.99 6.31
C ILE A 26 31.87 3.10 6.25
N LEU A 27 32.58 3.16 5.12
CA LEU A 27 33.86 2.52 4.92
C LEU A 27 34.97 3.56 4.94
N LYS A 28 36.11 3.23 5.55
CA LYS A 28 37.25 4.11 5.67
C LYS A 28 38.49 3.48 5.01
N PRO A 29 38.53 3.39 3.66
CA PRO A 29 39.61 2.73 2.95
C PRO A 29 40.94 3.44 3.17
N VAL A 30 42.01 2.66 3.10
CA VAL A 30 43.37 3.18 3.02
C VAL A 30 43.62 3.60 1.57
N VAL A 31 44.06 4.84 1.37
CA VAL A 31 44.44 5.38 0.06
C VAL A 31 45.93 5.15 -0.14
N ASN A 32 46.30 4.46 -1.21
CA ASN A 32 47.72 4.29 -1.56
C ASN A 32 48.25 5.60 -2.16
N SER A 33 49.27 6.16 -1.55
CA SER A 33 49.87 7.44 -1.94
C SER A 33 50.57 7.43 -3.31
N GLY A 34 50.93 6.24 -3.81
CA GLY A 34 51.61 6.12 -5.11
C GLY A 34 50.66 6.09 -6.33
N ASN A 35 49.46 5.59 -6.16
CA ASN A 35 48.51 5.41 -7.28
C ASN A 35 47.10 5.89 -6.99
N ASN A 36 46.86 6.49 -5.85
CA ASN A 36 45.57 7.03 -5.38
C ASN A 36 44.45 5.99 -5.32
N TYR A 37 44.77 4.68 -5.33
CA TYR A 37 43.77 3.61 -5.22
C TYR A 37 43.33 3.39 -3.78
N LYS A 38 42.02 3.12 -3.61
CA LYS A 38 41.41 2.78 -2.32
C LYS A 38 41.51 1.28 -2.07
N TYR A 39 42.00 0.92 -0.91
CA TYR A 39 42.10 -0.44 -0.43
C TYR A 39 41.35 -0.61 0.87
N TYR A 40 40.71 -1.76 1.00
CA TYR A 40 39.88 -2.17 2.15
C TYR A 40 40.59 -3.32 2.88
N ASP A 41 40.37 -3.40 4.16
CA ASP A 41 40.91 -4.48 4.98
C ASP A 41 39.85 -5.56 5.27
N GLU A 42 40.17 -6.51 6.14
CA GLU A 42 39.30 -7.59 6.56
C GLU A 42 38.18 -7.07 7.47
N GLN A 43 38.39 -6.00 8.20
CA GLN A 43 37.37 -5.39 9.07
C GLN A 43 36.31 -4.72 8.23
N ASP A 44 36.67 -4.03 7.15
CA ASP A 44 35.72 -3.48 6.18
C ASP A 44 34.86 -4.58 5.55
N LEU A 45 35.47 -5.73 5.20
CA LEU A 45 34.75 -6.87 4.65
C LEU A 45 33.76 -7.43 5.66
N LEU A 46 34.17 -7.69 6.91
CA LEU A 46 33.26 -8.21 7.95
C LEU A 46 32.18 -7.23 8.31
N TYR A 47 32.52 -5.96 8.38
CA TYR A 47 31.53 -4.89 8.63
C TYR A 47 30.44 -4.87 7.57
N LEU A 48 30.82 -4.85 6.29
CA LEU A 48 29.85 -4.89 5.18
C LEU A 48 29.07 -6.19 5.10
N ALA A 49 29.69 -7.32 5.39
CA ALA A 49 28.99 -8.60 5.45
C ALA A 49 27.83 -8.55 6.47
N ASN A 50 28.11 -8.03 7.67
CA ASN A 50 27.10 -7.85 8.71
C ASN A 50 26.01 -6.83 8.30
N ILE A 51 26.37 -5.67 7.73
CA ILE A 51 25.40 -4.71 7.19
C ILE A 51 24.50 -5.39 6.15
N ARG A 52 25.07 -6.22 5.27
CA ARG A 52 24.28 -6.93 4.26
C ARG A 52 23.32 -7.94 4.88
N VAL A 53 23.76 -8.71 5.88
CA VAL A 53 22.87 -9.62 6.63
C VAL A 53 21.72 -8.85 7.25
N ASN A 54 22.02 -7.75 7.96
CA ASN A 54 20.99 -6.94 8.61
C ASN A 54 20.04 -6.30 7.59
N ARG A 55 20.53 -5.85 6.44
CA ARG A 55 19.73 -5.37 5.32
C ARG A 55 18.81 -6.44 4.73
N SER A 56 19.24 -7.70 4.71
CA SER A 56 18.40 -8.81 4.23
C SER A 56 17.22 -9.12 5.15
N LEU A 57 17.27 -8.68 6.41
CA LEU A 57 16.12 -8.70 7.33
C LEU A 57 15.12 -7.56 7.06
N GLY A 58 15.39 -6.73 6.06
CA GLY A 58 14.55 -5.58 5.69
C GLY A 58 14.79 -4.33 6.54
N LEU A 59 15.91 -4.27 7.28
CA LEU A 59 16.31 -3.06 7.99
C LEU A 59 16.83 -2.01 6.98
N SER A 60 16.53 -0.74 7.22
CA SER A 60 17.16 0.36 6.47
C SER A 60 18.67 0.43 6.75
N LEU A 61 19.43 1.14 5.91
CA LEU A 61 20.88 1.24 6.13
C LEU A 61 21.23 1.86 7.49
N PRO A 62 20.60 2.96 7.95
CA PRO A 62 20.81 3.45 9.32
C PRO A 62 20.47 2.40 10.37
N GLN A 63 19.33 1.73 10.28
CA GLN A 63 18.93 0.68 11.21
C GLN A 63 19.92 -0.49 11.23
N ALA A 64 20.51 -0.88 10.09
CA ALA A 64 21.51 -1.93 10.01
C ALA A 64 22.83 -1.51 10.70
N GLN A 65 23.17 -0.22 10.66
CA GLN A 65 24.33 0.33 11.39
C GLN A 65 24.05 0.38 12.91
N ASP A 66 22.88 0.88 13.29
CA ASP A 66 22.44 0.91 14.70
C ASP A 66 22.37 -0.50 15.29
N PHE A 67 21.85 -1.46 14.52
CA PHE A 67 21.83 -2.88 14.90
C PHE A 67 23.23 -3.43 15.21
N GLN A 68 24.22 -3.04 14.41
CA GLN A 68 25.59 -3.54 14.56
C GLN A 68 26.31 -2.91 15.75
N SER A 69 26.01 -1.66 16.08
CA SER A 69 26.66 -0.90 17.18
C SER A 69 25.87 -0.92 18.49
N GLY A 70 24.59 -1.31 18.45
CA GLY A 70 23.68 -1.30 19.58
C GLY A 70 23.87 -2.45 20.57
N SER A 71 23.31 -2.28 21.76
CA SER A 71 23.22 -3.35 22.74
C SER A 71 22.32 -4.50 22.26
N VAL A 72 22.44 -5.67 22.88
CA VAL A 72 21.54 -6.81 22.59
C VAL A 72 20.07 -6.42 22.76
N GLN A 73 19.77 -5.56 23.74
CA GLN A 73 18.39 -5.10 23.95
C GLN A 73 17.91 -4.21 22.80
N ASP A 74 18.76 -3.31 22.28
CA ASP A 74 18.42 -2.44 21.13
C ASP A 74 18.21 -3.30 19.89
N GLN A 75 19.06 -4.29 19.66
CA GLN A 75 18.91 -5.24 18.55
C GLN A 75 17.59 -5.99 18.61
N ARG A 76 17.21 -6.49 19.80
CA ARG A 76 15.91 -7.17 19.99
C ARG A 76 14.73 -6.24 19.74
N ASN A 77 14.78 -5.01 20.22
CA ASN A 77 13.73 -4.03 20.02
C ASN A 77 13.54 -3.73 18.52
N LEU A 78 14.63 -3.52 17.79
CA LEU A 78 14.60 -3.24 16.36
C LEU A 78 14.04 -4.42 15.55
N LEU A 79 14.40 -5.66 15.91
CA LEU A 79 13.82 -6.85 15.27
C LEU A 79 12.33 -7.04 15.59
N ALA A 80 11.92 -6.75 16.83
CA ALA A 80 10.52 -6.81 17.22
C ALA A 80 9.67 -5.79 16.44
N GLU A 81 10.16 -4.56 16.31
CA GLU A 81 9.52 -3.52 15.51
C GLU A 81 9.39 -3.95 14.04
N ARG A 82 10.48 -4.48 13.45
CA ARG A 82 10.46 -4.96 12.06
C ARG A 82 9.49 -6.12 11.87
N SER A 83 9.44 -7.05 12.82
CA SER A 83 8.48 -8.16 12.80
C SER A 83 7.03 -7.66 12.82
N GLN A 84 6.74 -6.66 13.64
CA GLN A 84 5.41 -6.05 13.69
C GLN A 84 5.04 -5.35 12.36
N GLN A 85 5.98 -4.62 11.75
CA GLN A 85 5.78 -4.00 10.43
C GLN A 85 5.47 -5.05 9.36
N LEU A 86 6.24 -6.16 9.34
CA LEU A 86 6.01 -7.27 8.40
C LEU A 86 4.64 -7.92 8.62
N SER A 87 4.21 -8.11 9.87
CA SER A 87 2.89 -8.66 10.17
C SER A 87 1.76 -7.77 9.63
N ALA A 88 1.89 -6.46 9.80
CA ALA A 88 0.92 -5.49 9.25
C ALA A 88 0.91 -5.50 7.71
N GLU A 89 2.08 -5.62 7.07
CA GLU A 89 2.19 -5.72 5.62
C GLU A 89 1.57 -7.02 5.08
N ILE A 90 1.80 -8.15 5.75
CA ILE A 90 1.18 -9.44 5.43
C ILE A 90 -0.34 -9.35 5.52
N GLU A 91 -0.88 -8.78 6.60
CA GLU A 91 -2.32 -8.60 6.76
C GLU A 91 -2.92 -7.75 5.62
N LYS A 92 -2.26 -6.65 5.27
CA LYS A 92 -2.66 -5.80 4.15
C LYS A 92 -2.66 -6.57 2.82
N LEU A 93 -1.62 -7.35 2.56
CA LEU A 93 -1.51 -8.15 1.32
C LEU A 93 -2.57 -9.25 1.27
N GLN A 94 -2.88 -9.90 2.40
CA GLN A 94 -3.95 -10.90 2.48
C GLN A 94 -5.33 -10.29 2.17
N LYS A 95 -5.63 -9.09 2.69
CA LYS A 95 -6.86 -8.36 2.35
C LYS A 95 -6.94 -8.04 0.86
N LEU A 96 -5.83 -7.58 0.27
CA LEU A 96 -5.77 -7.30 -1.17
C LEU A 96 -5.96 -8.57 -2.01
N GLN A 97 -5.33 -9.68 -1.63
CA GLN A 97 -5.49 -10.96 -2.31
C GLN A 97 -6.95 -11.42 -2.29
N LYS A 98 -7.60 -11.36 -1.13
CA LYS A 98 -9.03 -11.65 -1.01
C LYS A 98 -9.87 -10.78 -1.96
N ARG A 99 -9.58 -9.47 -2.01
CA ARG A 99 -10.30 -8.54 -2.89
C ARG A 99 -10.11 -8.88 -4.38
N LEU A 100 -8.91 -9.25 -4.78
CA LEU A 100 -8.64 -9.68 -6.16
C LEU A 100 -9.48 -10.92 -6.53
N THR A 101 -9.54 -11.93 -5.66
CA THR A 101 -10.36 -13.13 -5.87
C THR A 101 -11.85 -12.79 -5.99
N GLU A 102 -12.35 -11.84 -5.21
CA GLU A 102 -13.75 -11.38 -5.33
C GLU A 102 -14.03 -10.71 -6.68
N VAL A 103 -13.11 -9.86 -7.15
CA VAL A 103 -13.24 -9.20 -8.45
C VAL A 103 -13.17 -10.22 -9.58
N GLU A 104 -12.25 -11.18 -9.51
CA GLU A 104 -12.12 -12.26 -10.48
C GLU A 104 -13.42 -13.10 -10.55
N THR A 105 -13.96 -13.49 -9.39
CA THR A 105 -15.23 -14.21 -9.31
C THR A 105 -16.38 -13.43 -9.94
N PHE A 106 -16.46 -12.14 -9.67
CA PHE A 106 -17.46 -11.26 -10.26
C PHE A 106 -17.34 -11.18 -11.78
N LEU A 107 -16.11 -11.04 -12.31
CA LEU A 107 -15.86 -10.99 -13.75
C LEU A 107 -16.21 -12.33 -14.42
N ALA A 108 -15.86 -13.46 -13.82
CA ALA A 108 -16.23 -14.77 -14.32
C ALA A 108 -17.75 -14.98 -14.36
N GLN A 109 -18.48 -14.50 -13.35
CA GLN A 109 -19.95 -14.52 -13.36
C GLN A 109 -20.51 -13.60 -14.46
N ALA A 110 -19.93 -12.42 -14.67
CA ALA A 110 -20.36 -11.49 -15.71
C ALA A 110 -20.17 -12.09 -17.12
N GLU A 111 -19.08 -12.83 -17.37
CA GLU A 111 -18.87 -13.53 -18.64
C GLU A 111 -19.91 -14.60 -18.91
N MET A 112 -20.45 -15.22 -17.87
CA MET A 112 -21.51 -16.25 -18.00
C MET A 112 -22.89 -15.65 -18.24
N CYS A 113 -23.07 -14.35 -17.98
CA CYS A 113 -24.32 -13.63 -18.24
C CYS A 113 -24.40 -13.28 -19.72
N THR A 114 -25.17 -14.05 -20.50
CA THR A 114 -25.48 -13.68 -21.88
C THR A 114 -26.45 -12.50 -21.93
N MET A 115 -26.24 -11.56 -22.86
CA MET A 115 -27.00 -10.29 -22.99
C MET A 115 -28.49 -10.45 -23.23
N GLU A 116 -29.03 -11.65 -23.33
CA GLU A 116 -30.46 -11.91 -23.67
C GLU A 116 -31.36 -12.19 -22.45
N GLY A 117 -30.83 -12.08 -21.22
CA GLY A 117 -31.58 -12.39 -20.01
C GLY A 117 -31.74 -11.22 -19.05
N VAL A 118 -32.94 -11.04 -18.50
CA VAL A 118 -33.15 -10.20 -17.31
C VAL A 118 -32.70 -10.99 -16.10
N VAL A 119 -31.64 -10.55 -15.46
CA VAL A 119 -31.24 -11.14 -14.17
C VAL A 119 -32.17 -10.63 -13.08
N LYS A 120 -33.02 -11.53 -12.55
CA LYS A 120 -33.87 -11.28 -11.38
C LYS A 120 -33.17 -11.83 -10.13
N ASP A 121 -33.38 -11.19 -9.00
CA ASP A 121 -32.94 -11.64 -7.70
C ASP A 121 -31.40 -11.70 -7.50
N VAL A 122 -30.69 -10.63 -7.83
CA VAL A 122 -29.30 -10.46 -7.40
C VAL A 122 -29.31 -10.02 -5.95
N ARG A 123 -29.08 -10.96 -5.02
CA ARG A 123 -28.77 -10.63 -3.62
C ARG A 123 -27.35 -10.06 -3.54
N ARG A 124 -27.20 -8.94 -2.89
CA ARG A 124 -25.92 -8.28 -2.64
C ARG A 124 -25.90 -7.74 -1.21
N ASP A 125 -24.72 -7.67 -0.62
CA ASP A 125 -24.58 -6.98 0.64
C ASP A 125 -25.02 -5.51 0.50
N PRO A 126 -25.57 -4.90 1.56
CA PRO A 126 -25.90 -3.48 1.56
C PRO A 126 -24.69 -2.63 1.15
N ILE A 127 -24.94 -1.57 0.41
CA ILE A 127 -23.92 -0.62 -0.01
C ILE A 127 -24.14 0.68 0.75
N HIS A 128 -23.07 1.20 1.32
CA HIS A 128 -23.06 2.51 1.96
C HIS A 128 -22.37 3.50 1.04
N SER A 129 -22.96 4.66 0.81
CA SER A 129 -22.46 5.66 -0.13
C SER A 129 -22.45 7.04 0.50
N VAL A 130 -21.45 7.81 0.15
CA VAL A 130 -21.34 9.23 0.50
C VAL A 130 -21.08 10.03 -0.77
N TYR A 131 -21.92 11.03 -1.03
CA TYR A 131 -21.89 11.84 -2.26
C TYR A 131 -21.30 13.22 -1.93
N THR A 132 -20.51 13.79 -2.85
CA THR A 132 -19.87 15.11 -2.65
C THR A 132 -20.04 16.05 -3.82
N TYR A 133 -20.40 15.54 -4.99
CA TYR A 133 -20.58 16.33 -6.20
C TYR A 133 -22.03 16.22 -6.69
N GLY A 134 -22.58 17.29 -7.28
CA GLY A 134 -23.94 17.33 -7.80
C GLY A 134 -25.03 17.57 -6.73
N LEU A 135 -24.67 17.68 -5.47
CA LEU A 135 -25.62 17.87 -4.37
C LEU A 135 -26.21 19.28 -4.36
N LYS A 136 -27.54 19.38 -4.20
CA LYS A 136 -28.23 20.67 -4.00
C LYS A 136 -27.83 21.32 -2.66
N LYS A 137 -27.56 20.53 -1.63
CA LYS A 137 -27.14 20.97 -0.28
C LYS A 137 -26.07 20.01 0.26
N PRO A 138 -24.78 20.30 0.07
CA PRO A 138 -23.72 19.46 0.62
C PRO A 138 -23.69 19.55 2.15
N HIS A 139 -23.43 18.41 2.79
CA HIS A 139 -23.20 18.34 4.24
C HIS A 139 -21.72 18.63 4.53
N THR A 140 -21.41 19.35 5.60
CA THR A 140 -20.02 19.76 5.94
C THR A 140 -19.07 18.58 6.14
N ASP A 141 -19.59 17.45 6.62
CA ASP A 141 -18.75 16.29 6.98
C ASP A 141 -18.50 15.32 5.81
N GLN A 142 -19.20 15.49 4.68
CA GLN A 142 -19.07 14.61 3.53
C GLN A 142 -17.64 14.55 2.98
N LEU A 143 -16.99 15.69 2.87
CA LEU A 143 -15.62 15.76 2.34
C LEU A 143 -14.64 15.00 3.22
N ALA A 144 -14.76 15.11 4.53
CA ALA A 144 -13.90 14.40 5.48
C ALA A 144 -14.07 12.87 5.35
N ILE A 145 -15.33 12.41 5.22
CA ILE A 145 -15.61 10.99 5.02
C ILE A 145 -15.03 10.49 3.70
N VAL A 146 -15.22 11.24 2.59
CA VAL A 146 -14.66 10.86 1.29
C VAL A 146 -13.12 10.82 1.34
N GLN A 147 -12.47 11.76 2.02
CA GLN A 147 -11.02 11.75 2.22
C GLN A 147 -10.55 10.54 3.03
N GLN A 148 -11.32 10.12 4.02
CA GLN A 148 -11.05 8.90 4.77
C GLN A 148 -11.21 7.66 3.89
N TRP A 149 -12.34 7.54 3.19
CA TRP A 149 -12.67 6.39 2.36
C TRP A 149 -11.75 6.24 1.15
N SER A 150 -11.31 7.35 0.54
CA SER A 150 -10.38 7.31 -0.59
C SER A 150 -9.04 6.61 -0.29
N LYS A 151 -8.65 6.55 0.97
CA LYS A 151 -7.45 5.80 1.40
C LYS A 151 -7.65 4.29 1.41
N LEU A 152 -8.90 3.83 1.26
CA LEU A 152 -9.30 2.43 1.33
C LEU A 152 -9.46 1.77 -0.05
N PHE A 153 -9.07 2.42 -1.15
CA PHE A 153 -9.03 1.73 -2.43
C PHE A 153 -8.12 0.50 -2.35
N PRO A 154 -8.52 -0.65 -2.93
CA PRO A 154 -9.65 -0.91 -3.83
C PRO A 154 -10.93 -1.44 -3.15
N PHE A 155 -11.12 -1.27 -1.84
CA PHE A 155 -12.29 -1.77 -1.10
C PHE A 155 -13.50 -0.83 -1.21
N VAL A 156 -13.28 0.41 -1.61
CA VAL A 156 -14.31 1.37 -2.01
C VAL A 156 -14.41 1.45 -3.52
N HIS A 157 -15.53 1.94 -4.03
CA HIS A 157 -15.77 2.15 -5.46
C HIS A 157 -16.40 3.52 -5.68
N PHE A 158 -16.37 4.00 -6.91
CA PHE A 158 -17.12 5.18 -7.29
C PHE A 158 -18.63 4.88 -7.28
N SER A 159 -19.40 5.76 -6.67
CA SER A 159 -20.85 5.66 -6.59
C SER A 159 -21.47 6.81 -7.37
N VAL A 160 -22.46 6.46 -8.21
CA VAL A 160 -23.23 7.42 -9.01
C VAL A 160 -24.70 7.24 -8.64
N LYS A 161 -25.35 8.34 -8.29
CA LYS A 161 -26.77 8.36 -7.97
C LYS A 161 -27.48 9.32 -8.92
N ILE A 162 -28.54 8.84 -9.55
CA ILE A 162 -29.47 9.66 -10.32
C ILE A 162 -30.63 10.01 -9.38
N PRO A 163 -30.95 11.29 -9.15
CA PRO A 163 -32.08 11.68 -8.32
C PRO A 163 -33.39 11.08 -8.84
N LYS A 164 -34.26 10.72 -7.90
CA LYS A 164 -35.53 10.06 -8.24
C LYS A 164 -36.43 10.93 -9.14
N GLU A 165 -36.33 12.24 -8.99
CA GLU A 165 -37.06 13.22 -9.80
C GLU A 165 -36.67 13.09 -11.28
N GLU A 166 -35.40 12.88 -11.57
CA GLU A 166 -34.90 12.68 -12.94
C GLU A 166 -35.37 11.35 -13.54
N LEU A 167 -35.40 10.29 -12.71
CA LEU A 167 -35.88 8.97 -13.16
C LEU A 167 -37.37 8.91 -13.46
N ASN A 168 -38.18 9.78 -12.85
CA ASN A 168 -39.61 9.84 -13.03
C ASN A 168 -40.03 10.84 -14.12
N ASP A 169 -39.09 11.48 -14.83
CA ASP A 169 -39.40 12.36 -15.96
C ASP A 169 -39.93 11.52 -17.13
N PRO A 170 -41.11 11.82 -17.66
CA PRO A 170 -41.66 11.13 -18.83
C PRO A 170 -40.77 11.21 -20.07
N ASN A 171 -39.90 12.23 -20.14
CA ASN A 171 -38.94 12.43 -21.22
C ASN A 171 -37.55 11.88 -20.88
N PHE A 172 -37.46 10.86 -19.99
CA PHE A 172 -36.23 10.24 -19.59
C PHE A 172 -35.32 9.88 -20.80
N GLY A 173 -34.38 10.71 -21.13
CA GLY A 173 -33.54 10.62 -22.32
C GLY A 173 -32.21 11.42 -22.21
N GLY A 174 -31.95 12.04 -21.03
CA GLY A 174 -30.75 12.82 -20.69
C GLY A 174 -30.68 14.22 -21.31
N PRO A 175 -29.75 15.08 -20.88
CA PRO A 175 -28.74 14.82 -19.86
C PRO A 175 -29.32 14.83 -18.44
N TYR A 176 -28.77 13.97 -17.55
CA TYR A 176 -29.24 13.84 -16.17
C TYR A 176 -28.33 14.59 -15.21
N SER A 177 -28.96 15.14 -14.16
CA SER A 177 -28.20 15.54 -12.96
C SER A 177 -27.78 14.29 -12.23
N VAL A 178 -26.50 14.21 -11.87
CA VAL A 178 -25.96 13.06 -11.13
C VAL A 178 -25.28 13.53 -9.87
N GLU A 179 -25.41 12.72 -8.83
CA GLU A 179 -24.62 12.86 -7.61
C GLU A 179 -23.47 11.85 -7.66
N LEU A 180 -22.24 12.31 -7.46
CA LEU A 180 -21.03 11.47 -7.48
C LEU A 180 -20.42 11.39 -6.10
N GLY A 181 -19.93 10.21 -5.75
CA GLY A 181 -19.32 9.95 -4.48
C GLY A 181 -18.56 8.64 -4.42
N LEU A 182 -18.35 8.14 -3.21
CA LEU A 182 -17.77 6.85 -2.95
C LEU A 182 -18.78 5.92 -2.30
N GLY A 183 -18.71 4.65 -2.66
CA GLY A 183 -19.49 3.57 -2.07
C GLY A 183 -18.58 2.49 -1.47
N ILE A 184 -19.11 1.80 -0.46
CA ILE A 184 -18.45 0.66 0.19
C ILE A 184 -19.49 -0.41 0.52
N VAL A 185 -19.16 -1.66 0.30
CA VAL A 185 -19.99 -2.80 0.69
C VAL A 185 -19.96 -2.98 2.19
N HIS A 186 -21.09 -3.35 2.80
CA HIS A 186 -21.27 -3.44 4.26
C HIS A 186 -20.16 -4.23 4.98
N LYS A 187 -19.76 -5.38 4.46
CA LYS A 187 -18.68 -6.18 5.03
C LYS A 187 -17.36 -5.42 5.19
N TYR A 188 -17.02 -4.55 4.25
CA TYR A 188 -15.81 -3.72 4.35
C TYR A 188 -16.00 -2.50 5.25
N LEU A 189 -17.22 -1.97 5.33
CA LEU A 189 -17.54 -0.91 6.28
C LEU A 189 -17.31 -1.42 7.72
N GLU A 190 -17.74 -2.64 8.04
CA GLU A 190 -17.48 -3.28 9.33
C GLU A 190 -16.01 -3.60 9.53
N GLU A 191 -15.35 -4.20 8.52
CA GLU A 191 -13.92 -4.59 8.61
C GLU A 191 -13.02 -3.39 8.88
N PHE A 192 -13.33 -2.22 8.32
CA PHE A 192 -12.57 -0.98 8.53
C PHE A 192 -13.15 -0.08 9.63
N HIS A 193 -14.13 -0.55 10.40
CA HIS A 193 -14.77 0.17 11.50
C HIS A 193 -15.26 1.57 11.13
N LEU A 194 -15.90 1.70 9.95
CA LEU A 194 -16.38 2.98 9.44
C LEU A 194 -17.80 3.26 9.94
N GLN A 195 -18.14 4.55 10.00
CA GLN A 195 -19.48 4.99 10.38
C GLN A 195 -20.46 4.85 9.22
N SER A 196 -21.69 4.40 9.53
CA SER A 196 -22.82 4.30 8.59
C SER A 196 -23.92 5.35 8.85
N THR A 197 -23.66 6.30 9.75
CA THR A 197 -24.61 7.37 10.08
C THR A 197 -24.57 8.50 9.08
N PRO A 198 -25.63 9.32 8.95
CA PRO A 198 -25.63 10.48 8.06
C PRO A 198 -24.34 11.31 8.17
N PRO A 199 -23.77 11.81 7.06
CA PRO A 199 -24.35 11.87 5.72
C PRO A 199 -24.14 10.61 4.83
N VAL A 200 -23.78 9.48 5.39
CA VAL A 200 -23.67 8.21 4.67
C VAL A 200 -25.08 7.65 4.42
N GLU A 201 -25.39 7.37 3.16
CA GLU A 201 -26.66 6.73 2.75
C GLU A 201 -26.46 5.22 2.63
N THR A 202 -27.43 4.44 3.09
CA THR A 202 -27.42 2.98 2.96
C THR A 202 -28.41 2.56 1.89
N ILE A 203 -27.91 1.83 0.90
CA ILE A 203 -28.74 1.14 -0.09
C ILE A 203 -28.89 -0.29 0.42
N PRO A 204 -30.10 -0.70 0.83
CA PRO A 204 -30.34 -2.04 1.38
C PRO A 204 -30.17 -3.13 0.31
N GLU A 205 -30.24 -4.38 0.76
CA GLU A 205 -30.26 -5.58 -0.10
C GLU A 205 -31.34 -5.56 -1.17
#